data_23da08da18bef94257bf5abe132d1eac
#
_entry.id   23da08da18bef94257bf5abe132d1eac
#
_cell.length_a   1.000
_cell.length_b   1.000
_cell.length_c   1.000
_cell.angle_alpha   90.00
_cell.angle_beta   90.00
_cell.angle_gamma   90.00
#
_symmetry.space_group_name_H-M   'P 1'
#
loop_
_entity.id
_entity.type
_entity.pdbx_description
1 polymer ?
#
loop_
_entity_poly.entity_id
_entity_poly.type
_entity_poly.pdbx_seq_one_letter_code
_entity_poly.pdbx_strand_id
1 'polypeptide(L)'
;MSHFARKLYPLASVVLFLFAMSTALRADQKFLSSDDAKEHDEPQKFLPDYDKLVKGKDADWVYFPEGDLKKYKTVLVKEFEHNGKGREAKEAASYGKEYMEQWLQKQGFDVVEKGPADLTVEGNVFNAWEPSGAARVWGGWGANPGVGTELIIKNKSGAIVAEIREKSKGSTVHDAIENGLEDCAKSIAKGK
;
A
#
# COMPACT_ATOMS: atom_id res chain seq x y z
N MET A 1 1.67 -68.16 -4.27
CA MET A 1 0.49 -67.72 -5.02
C MET A 1 -0.18 -66.69 -4.16
N SER A 2 -0.43 -65.50 -4.48
CA SER A 2 -0.30 -64.58 -5.59
C SER A 2 -0.42 -63.17 -5.05
N HIS A 3 0.41 -62.28 -5.51
CA HIS A 3 0.23 -60.88 -5.84
C HIS A 3 -1.10 -60.22 -5.45
N PHE A 4 -1.07 -59.31 -4.44
CA PHE A 4 -1.83 -58.09 -4.40
C PHE A 4 -1.20 -57.12 -3.38
N ALA A 5 -0.17 -56.42 -3.75
CA ALA A 5 0.36 -55.29 -3.03
C ALA A 5 1.03 -54.33 -4.03
N ARG A 6 0.21 -53.46 -4.69
CA ARG A 6 0.75 -52.30 -5.42
C ARG A 6 -0.33 -51.24 -5.61
N LYS A 7 0.07 -50.00 -5.31
CA LYS A 7 -0.51 -48.74 -5.74
C LYS A 7 -1.51 -48.07 -4.79
N LEU A 8 -1.01 -47.48 -3.70
CA LEU A 8 -1.72 -46.46 -2.95
C LEU A 8 -0.83 -45.26 -2.52
N TYR A 9 0.24 -44.96 -3.25
CA TYR A 9 1.17 -43.87 -2.85
C TYR A 9 1.18 -42.56 -3.67
N PRO A 10 0.35 -42.31 -4.70
CA PRO A 10 0.40 -41.00 -5.33
C PRO A 10 -0.65 -40.00 -4.80
N LEU A 11 -1.69 -40.43 -4.09
CA LEU A 11 -2.74 -39.48 -3.63
C LEU A 11 -2.36 -38.68 -2.39
N ALA A 12 -1.56 -39.25 -1.50
CA ALA A 12 -1.11 -38.54 -0.29
C ALA A 12 -0.15 -37.38 -0.59
N SER A 13 0.69 -37.50 -1.61
CA SER A 13 1.66 -36.47 -1.99
C SER A 13 1.01 -35.25 -2.64
N VAL A 14 -0.06 -35.43 -3.40
CA VAL A 14 -0.79 -34.33 -4.05
C VAL A 14 -1.58 -33.52 -3.04
N VAL A 15 -2.17 -34.17 -2.03
CA VAL A 15 -2.91 -33.47 -0.96
C VAL A 15 -1.96 -32.66 -0.07
N LEU A 16 -0.75 -33.18 0.20
CA LEU A 16 0.26 -32.45 0.99
C LEU A 16 0.78 -31.19 0.24
N PHE A 17 0.92 -31.27 -1.10
CA PHE A 17 1.37 -30.14 -1.91
C PHE A 17 0.32 -29.03 -2.03
N LEU A 18 -0.97 -29.38 -2.09
CA LEU A 18 -2.07 -28.42 -2.09
C LEU A 18 -2.25 -27.73 -0.73
N PHE A 19 -1.97 -28.45 0.38
CA PHE A 19 -1.98 -27.85 1.71
C PHE A 19 -0.77 -26.90 1.94
N ALA A 20 0.39 -27.19 1.38
CA ALA A 20 1.56 -26.34 1.46
C ALA A 20 1.40 -25.07 0.63
N MET A 21 0.72 -25.11 -0.54
CA MET A 21 0.40 -23.93 -1.33
C MET A 21 -0.65 -23.02 -0.66
N SER A 22 -1.62 -23.60 0.05
CA SER A 22 -2.61 -22.80 0.77
C SER A 22 -2.04 -22.10 2.01
N THR A 23 -0.98 -22.63 2.61
CA THR A 23 -0.29 -21.97 3.73
C THR A 23 0.70 -20.89 3.26
N ALA A 24 1.30 -21.03 2.07
CA ALA A 24 2.16 -19.99 1.49
C ALA A 24 1.35 -18.74 1.07
N LEU A 25 0.13 -18.91 0.51
CA LEU A 25 -0.77 -17.80 0.21
C LEU A 25 -1.29 -17.07 1.46
N ARG A 26 -1.36 -17.75 2.61
CA ARG A 26 -1.73 -17.12 3.89
C ARG A 26 -0.55 -16.43 4.59
N ALA A 27 0.69 -16.77 4.27
CA ALA A 27 1.86 -16.13 4.86
C ALA A 27 2.06 -14.71 4.33
N ASP A 28 1.73 -14.42 3.06
CA ASP A 28 1.78 -13.07 2.50
C ASP A 28 0.67 -12.15 3.03
N GLN A 29 -0.48 -12.68 3.43
CA GLN A 29 -1.52 -11.90 4.11
C GLN A 29 -1.17 -11.54 5.56
N LYS A 30 -0.22 -12.24 6.19
CA LYS A 30 0.22 -11.96 7.56
C LYS A 30 0.98 -10.65 7.72
N PHE A 31 1.55 -10.11 6.66
CA PHE A 31 2.32 -8.85 6.74
C PHE A 31 1.47 -7.63 7.10
N LEU A 32 0.16 -7.72 6.92
CA LEU A 32 -0.82 -6.72 7.39
C LEU A 32 -1.61 -7.21 8.61
N SER A 33 -1.22 -8.33 9.21
CA SER A 33 -1.88 -8.80 10.42
C SER A 33 -1.70 -7.78 11.55
N SER A 34 -2.68 -7.72 12.42
CA SER A 34 -2.62 -6.88 13.63
C SER A 34 -1.38 -7.13 14.49
N ASP A 35 -0.69 -8.25 14.29
CA ASP A 35 0.49 -8.63 15.04
C ASP A 35 1.77 -7.98 14.48
N ASP A 36 1.94 -7.91 13.16
CA ASP A 36 3.05 -7.17 12.55
C ASP A 36 2.92 -5.66 12.78
N ALA A 37 1.69 -5.14 12.73
CA ALA A 37 1.44 -3.73 13.04
C ALA A 37 1.74 -3.41 14.52
N LYS A 38 1.53 -4.35 15.44
CA LYS A 38 1.91 -4.20 16.85
C LYS A 38 3.41 -4.27 17.06
N GLU A 39 4.11 -5.18 16.38
CA GLU A 39 5.55 -5.35 16.47
C GLU A 39 6.29 -4.08 16.02
N HIS A 40 5.77 -3.40 15.00
CA HIS A 40 6.33 -2.15 14.48
C HIS A 40 5.62 -0.88 15.00
N ASP A 41 4.71 -1.01 15.97
CA ASP A 41 3.90 0.11 16.51
C ASP A 41 3.21 0.94 15.41
N GLU A 42 2.82 0.28 14.32
CA GLU A 42 2.18 0.91 13.18
C GLU A 42 0.66 1.00 13.37
N PRO A 43 0.08 2.20 13.29
CA PRO A 43 -1.37 2.35 13.42
C PRO A 43 -2.10 1.73 12.21
N GLN A 44 -3.15 0.96 12.48
CA GLN A 44 -4.11 0.46 11.49
C GLN A 44 -5.48 1.07 11.80
N LYS A 45 -5.67 2.35 11.46
CA LYS A 45 -6.86 3.10 11.86
C LYS A 45 -7.47 3.93 10.75
N PHE A 46 -6.83 4.02 9.60
CA PHE A 46 -7.25 4.90 8.52
C PHE A 46 -8.04 4.14 7.46
N LEU A 47 -7.54 3.01 6.99
CA LEU A 47 -8.24 2.20 6.00
C LEU A 47 -9.36 1.37 6.67
N PRO A 48 -10.55 1.26 6.07
CA PRO A 48 -11.62 0.40 6.57
C PRO A 48 -11.34 -1.09 6.39
N ASP A 49 -10.69 -1.49 5.31
CA ASP A 49 -10.66 -2.87 4.80
C ASP A 49 -9.22 -3.46 4.74
N TYR A 50 -8.43 -3.30 5.82
CA TYR A 50 -7.04 -3.82 5.88
C TYR A 50 -6.93 -5.31 5.54
N ASP A 51 -7.89 -6.11 5.92
CA ASP A 51 -7.94 -7.56 5.68
C ASP A 51 -8.22 -7.95 4.23
N LYS A 52 -8.66 -6.98 3.41
CA LYS A 52 -8.91 -7.16 1.97
C LYS A 52 -7.75 -6.70 1.09
N LEU A 53 -6.76 -6.04 1.68
CA LEU A 53 -5.58 -5.62 0.93
C LEU A 53 -4.80 -6.84 0.42
N VAL A 54 -4.38 -6.76 -0.83
CA VAL A 54 -3.53 -7.76 -1.48
C VAL A 54 -2.26 -7.10 -1.98
N LYS A 55 -1.21 -7.88 -2.21
CA LYS A 55 0.05 -7.35 -2.74
C LYS A 55 -0.17 -6.72 -4.11
N GLY A 56 0.22 -5.46 -4.22
CA GLY A 56 0.16 -4.69 -5.46
C GLY A 56 1.36 -4.96 -6.38
N LYS A 57 1.31 -4.38 -7.57
CA LYS A 57 2.39 -4.45 -8.54
C LYS A 57 3.33 -3.24 -8.44
N ASP A 58 2.77 -2.07 -8.26
CA ASP A 58 3.50 -0.81 -8.12
C ASP A 58 3.50 -0.40 -6.65
N ALA A 59 2.37 -0.20 -5.99
CA ALA A 59 2.29 -0.03 -4.56
C ALA A 59 2.33 -1.38 -3.82
N ASP A 60 2.76 -1.36 -2.56
CA ASP A 60 2.95 -2.57 -1.75
C ASP A 60 1.65 -3.35 -1.55
N TRP A 61 0.57 -2.66 -1.16
CA TRP A 61 -0.71 -3.26 -0.83
C TRP A 61 -1.87 -2.45 -1.39
N VAL A 62 -2.79 -3.13 -2.05
CA VAL A 62 -3.91 -2.51 -2.74
C VAL A 62 -5.20 -3.29 -2.57
N TYR A 63 -6.32 -2.58 -2.57
CA TYR A 63 -7.66 -3.14 -2.69
C TYR A 63 -8.49 -2.30 -3.67
N PHE A 64 -9.00 -2.90 -4.73
CA PHE A 64 -9.79 -2.26 -5.78
C PHE A 64 -11.16 -2.95 -5.89
N PRO A 65 -12.15 -2.60 -5.06
CA PRO A 65 -13.46 -3.23 -5.10
C PRO A 65 -14.21 -3.04 -6.43
N GLU A 66 -13.96 -1.95 -7.12
CA GLU A 66 -14.56 -1.69 -8.45
C GLU A 66 -13.69 -2.13 -9.63
N GLY A 67 -12.46 -2.59 -9.38
CA GLY A 67 -11.50 -2.95 -10.41
C GLY A 67 -10.97 -1.73 -11.18
N ASP A 68 -11.22 -1.63 -12.49
CA ASP A 68 -10.64 -0.60 -13.36
C ASP A 68 -11.16 0.81 -13.05
N LEU A 69 -10.25 1.72 -12.69
CA LEU A 69 -10.53 3.12 -12.42
C LEU A 69 -10.39 4.04 -13.65
N LYS A 70 -10.03 3.52 -14.84
CA LYS A 70 -9.82 4.30 -16.07
C LYS A 70 -11.08 5.03 -16.58
N LYS A 71 -12.25 4.63 -16.10
CA LYS A 71 -13.52 5.32 -16.41
C LYS A 71 -13.61 6.71 -15.78
N TYR A 72 -12.84 6.98 -14.74
CA TYR A 72 -12.77 8.25 -14.03
C TYR A 72 -11.72 9.16 -14.65
N LYS A 73 -12.01 10.45 -14.74
CA LYS A 73 -11.12 11.44 -15.37
C LYS A 73 -10.64 12.50 -14.40
N THR A 74 -11.55 13.03 -13.58
CA THR A 74 -11.24 14.13 -12.68
C THR A 74 -10.98 13.64 -11.27
N VAL A 75 -9.97 14.21 -10.62
CA VAL A 75 -9.55 13.82 -9.26
C VAL A 75 -9.37 15.05 -8.39
N LEU A 76 -9.95 15.00 -7.20
CA LEU A 76 -9.71 15.96 -6.11
C LEU A 76 -8.84 15.29 -5.05
N VAL A 77 -7.70 15.88 -4.72
CA VAL A 77 -6.85 15.43 -3.62
C VAL A 77 -7.09 16.31 -2.40
N LYS A 78 -7.40 15.69 -1.27
CA LYS A 78 -7.53 16.39 0.02
C LYS A 78 -6.16 16.58 0.67
N GLU A 79 -6.09 17.50 1.64
CA GLU A 79 -4.93 17.59 2.51
C GLU A 79 -4.70 16.25 3.22
N PHE A 80 -3.44 15.83 3.31
CA PHE A 80 -3.10 14.59 3.98
C PHE A 80 -3.14 14.76 5.49
N GLU A 81 -3.70 13.77 6.15
CA GLU A 81 -3.63 13.63 7.60
C GLU A 81 -2.37 12.88 8.01
N HIS A 82 -2.06 12.84 9.29
CA HIS A 82 -1.05 11.95 9.84
C HIS A 82 -1.51 11.41 11.20
N ASN A 83 -1.36 10.12 11.39
CA ASN A 83 -1.50 9.46 12.68
C ASN A 83 -0.18 8.78 13.13
N GLY A 84 0.88 8.93 12.31
CA GLY A 84 2.24 8.56 12.65
C GLY A 84 2.81 9.45 13.76
N LYS A 85 3.73 8.88 14.52
CA LYS A 85 4.44 9.60 15.59
C LYS A 85 5.58 10.43 15.02
N GLY A 86 5.86 11.56 15.67
CA GLY A 86 7.02 12.40 15.38
C GLY A 86 6.77 13.55 14.41
N ARG A 87 7.80 14.37 14.28
CA ARG A 87 7.80 15.56 13.40
C ARG A 87 7.82 15.15 11.93
N GLU A 88 8.50 14.07 11.63
CA GLU A 88 8.73 13.55 10.29
C GLU A 88 7.42 13.14 9.61
N ALA A 89 6.48 12.54 10.35
CA ALA A 89 5.16 12.18 9.82
C ALA A 89 4.33 13.41 9.45
N LYS A 90 4.38 14.46 10.29
CA LYS A 90 3.72 15.74 10.00
C LYS A 90 4.35 16.44 8.80
N GLU A 91 5.66 16.42 8.70
CA GLU A 91 6.41 17.00 7.59
C GLU A 91 6.06 16.28 6.28
N ALA A 92 6.12 14.95 6.25
CA ALA A 92 5.73 14.15 5.09
C ALA A 92 4.29 14.44 4.65
N ALA A 93 3.32 14.50 5.59
CA ALA A 93 1.93 14.78 5.28
C ALA A 93 1.74 16.16 4.62
N SER A 94 2.55 17.16 4.98
CA SER A 94 2.45 18.50 4.39
C SER A 94 2.81 18.55 2.89
N TYR A 95 3.57 17.58 2.39
CA TYR A 95 3.89 17.43 0.96
C TYR A 95 2.93 16.46 0.23
N GLY A 96 2.16 15.68 0.98
CA GLY A 96 1.38 14.58 0.44
C GLY A 96 0.42 14.98 -0.66
N LYS A 97 -0.34 16.08 -0.46
CA LYS A 97 -1.28 16.57 -1.45
C LYS A 97 -0.56 16.99 -2.74
N GLU A 98 0.43 17.86 -2.64
CA GLU A 98 1.14 18.40 -3.81
C GLU A 98 1.74 17.29 -4.67
N TYR A 99 2.44 16.32 -4.07
CA TYR A 99 3.02 15.20 -4.81
C TYR A 99 1.97 14.28 -5.40
N MET A 100 0.90 13.99 -4.66
CA MET A 100 -0.18 13.16 -5.19
C MET A 100 -0.85 13.81 -6.41
N GLU A 101 -1.10 15.13 -6.37
CA GLU A 101 -1.64 15.90 -7.48
C GLU A 101 -0.71 15.84 -8.71
N GLN A 102 0.59 16.08 -8.52
CA GLN A 102 1.58 16.03 -9.59
C GLN A 102 1.66 14.64 -10.24
N TRP A 103 1.68 13.57 -9.44
CA TRP A 103 1.80 12.22 -9.97
C TRP A 103 0.52 11.75 -10.65
N LEU A 104 -0.67 12.12 -10.15
CA LEU A 104 -1.94 11.83 -10.83
C LEU A 104 -2.03 12.56 -12.17
N GLN A 105 -1.58 13.81 -12.27
CA GLN A 105 -1.49 14.53 -13.54
C GLN A 105 -0.56 13.83 -14.52
N LYS A 106 0.62 13.36 -14.07
CA LYS A 106 1.54 12.57 -14.90
C LYS A 106 0.92 11.24 -15.36
N GLN A 107 -0.02 10.67 -14.62
CA GLN A 107 -0.77 9.47 -15.00
C GLN A 107 -1.98 9.77 -15.90
N GLY A 108 -2.24 11.04 -16.22
CA GLY A 108 -3.29 11.46 -17.16
C GLY A 108 -4.64 11.77 -16.53
N PHE A 109 -4.70 11.97 -15.20
CA PHE A 109 -5.90 12.48 -14.55
C PHE A 109 -5.95 14.01 -14.60
N ASP A 110 -7.15 14.56 -14.74
CA ASP A 110 -7.43 15.99 -14.58
C ASP A 110 -7.60 16.31 -13.11
N VAL A 111 -6.57 16.85 -12.48
CA VAL A 111 -6.62 17.23 -11.05
C VAL A 111 -7.34 18.57 -10.91
N VAL A 112 -8.33 18.61 -9.99
CA VAL A 112 -9.12 19.81 -9.69
C VAL A 112 -8.82 20.26 -8.26
N GLU A 113 -8.65 21.57 -8.08
CA GLU A 113 -8.37 22.15 -6.75
C GLU A 113 -9.58 22.12 -5.82
N LYS A 114 -10.79 22.22 -6.38
CA LYS A 114 -12.06 22.27 -5.65
C LYS A 114 -13.24 21.94 -6.55
N GLY A 115 -14.37 21.59 -5.92
CA GLY A 115 -15.62 21.30 -6.62
C GLY A 115 -15.81 19.79 -6.85
N PRO A 116 -16.80 19.41 -7.65
CA PRO A 116 -17.10 18.01 -7.89
C PRO A 116 -16.01 17.37 -8.77
N ALA A 117 -15.52 16.22 -8.34
CA ALA A 117 -14.60 15.39 -9.11
C ALA A 117 -15.16 13.96 -9.25
N ASP A 118 -14.67 13.18 -10.21
CA ASP A 118 -15.06 11.78 -10.32
C ASP A 118 -14.54 10.95 -9.16
N LEU A 119 -13.30 11.27 -8.73
CA LEU A 119 -12.61 10.65 -7.60
C LEU A 119 -12.23 11.72 -6.57
N THR A 120 -12.25 11.30 -5.31
CA THR A 120 -11.63 12.04 -4.20
C THR A 120 -10.59 11.15 -3.55
N VAL A 121 -9.36 11.65 -3.41
CA VAL A 121 -8.26 10.99 -2.71
C VAL A 121 -8.12 11.59 -1.32
N GLU A 122 -8.19 10.75 -0.30
CA GLU A 122 -7.88 11.04 1.09
C GLU A 122 -6.61 10.31 1.46
N GLY A 123 -5.64 11.00 2.03
CA GLY A 123 -4.33 10.46 2.36
C GLY A 123 -3.98 10.58 3.83
N ASN A 124 -3.22 9.62 4.35
CA ASN A 124 -2.71 9.60 5.71
C ASN A 124 -1.25 9.11 5.73
N VAL A 125 -0.39 9.78 6.48
CA VAL A 125 0.95 9.30 6.79
C VAL A 125 0.90 8.56 8.13
N PHE A 126 1.02 7.23 8.09
CA PHE A 126 0.94 6.40 9.29
C PHE A 126 2.29 6.18 9.97
N ASN A 127 3.40 6.34 9.24
CA ASN A 127 4.75 6.23 9.76
C ASN A 127 5.71 7.12 8.96
N ALA A 128 6.71 7.68 9.62
CA ALA A 128 7.86 8.29 8.97
C ALA A 128 9.06 8.24 9.92
N TRP A 129 10.22 7.96 9.37
CA TRP A 129 11.44 7.87 10.16
C TRP A 129 12.64 8.42 9.40
N GLU A 130 13.52 9.02 10.16
CA GLU A 130 14.81 9.48 9.69
C GLU A 130 15.92 8.82 10.52
N PRO A 131 16.77 7.98 9.92
CA PRO A 131 17.82 7.32 10.66
C PRO A 131 18.85 8.32 11.16
N SER A 132 19.44 8.05 12.33
CA SER A 132 20.52 8.88 12.88
C SER A 132 21.71 8.93 11.93
N GLY A 133 22.53 10.01 12.01
CA GLY A 133 23.71 10.16 11.16
C GLY A 133 24.68 8.98 11.24
N ALA A 134 24.86 8.36 12.43
CA ALA A 134 25.68 7.17 12.60
C ALA A 134 25.09 5.95 11.85
N ALA A 135 23.77 5.76 11.89
CA ALA A 135 23.10 4.67 11.16
C ALA A 135 23.26 4.84 9.64
N ARG A 136 23.25 6.07 9.12
CA ARG A 136 23.47 6.36 7.68
C ARG A 136 24.87 5.95 7.22
N VAL A 137 25.89 6.12 8.06
CA VAL A 137 27.28 5.79 7.70
C VAL A 137 27.53 4.28 7.67
N TRP A 138 26.91 3.52 8.58
CA TRP A 138 27.20 2.09 8.78
C TRP A 138 26.09 1.15 8.29
N GLY A 139 24.87 1.65 8.09
CA GLY A 139 23.69 0.83 7.85
C GLY A 139 23.35 0.55 6.37
N GLY A 140 24.09 1.11 5.41
CA GLY A 140 23.81 0.94 3.98
C GLY A 140 22.37 1.32 3.62
N TRP A 141 21.75 0.61 2.67
CA TRP A 141 20.37 0.85 2.21
C TRP A 141 19.29 0.74 3.31
N GLY A 142 19.57 -0.04 4.37
CA GLY A 142 18.69 -0.17 5.53
C GLY A 142 18.53 1.10 6.34
N ALA A 143 19.46 2.04 6.22
CA ALA A 143 19.52 3.30 6.96
C ALA A 143 18.93 4.50 6.21
N ASN A 144 18.18 4.30 5.15
CA ASN A 144 17.52 5.40 4.45
C ASN A 144 16.25 5.85 5.17
N PRO A 145 15.93 7.15 5.13
CA PRO A 145 14.63 7.66 5.54
C PRO A 145 13.49 6.92 4.86
N GLY A 146 12.39 6.74 5.54
CA GLY A 146 11.22 6.08 5.00
C GLY A 146 9.92 6.72 5.44
N VAL A 147 8.88 6.51 4.62
CA VAL A 147 7.52 6.99 4.86
C VAL A 147 6.53 5.86 4.59
N GLY A 148 5.56 5.71 5.48
CA GLY A 148 4.39 4.86 5.29
C GLY A 148 3.16 5.70 5.02
N THR A 149 2.47 5.43 3.92
CA THR A 149 1.31 6.20 3.43
C THR A 149 0.13 5.29 3.22
N GLU A 150 -1.06 5.78 3.51
CA GLU A 150 -2.35 5.14 3.24
C GLU A 150 -3.25 6.07 2.44
N LEU A 151 -3.95 5.52 1.45
CA LEU A 151 -4.89 6.27 0.63
C LEU A 151 -6.25 5.59 0.62
N ILE A 152 -7.31 6.38 0.72
CA ILE A 152 -8.69 6.00 0.41
C ILE A 152 -9.13 6.79 -0.81
N ILE A 153 -9.56 6.10 -1.84
CA ILE A 153 -10.10 6.70 -3.06
C ILE A 153 -11.60 6.46 -3.09
N LYS A 154 -12.38 7.54 -3.18
CA LYS A 154 -13.85 7.50 -3.22
C LYS A 154 -14.36 8.05 -4.54
N ASN A 155 -15.45 7.48 -5.04
CA ASN A 155 -16.17 8.04 -6.19
C ASN A 155 -17.14 9.15 -5.76
N LYS A 156 -17.85 9.77 -6.72
CA LYS A 156 -18.84 10.85 -6.48
C LYS A 156 -19.96 10.48 -5.50
N SER A 157 -20.30 9.20 -5.37
CA SER A 157 -21.31 8.75 -4.42
C SER A 157 -20.76 8.57 -3.00
N GLY A 158 -19.45 8.73 -2.80
CA GLY A 158 -18.75 8.49 -1.55
C GLY A 158 -18.38 7.01 -1.34
N ALA A 159 -18.65 6.13 -2.30
CA ALA A 159 -18.25 4.75 -2.21
C ALA A 159 -16.72 4.62 -2.41
N ILE A 160 -16.09 3.76 -1.62
CA ILE A 160 -14.67 3.45 -1.73
C ILE A 160 -14.47 2.61 -2.99
N VAL A 161 -13.57 3.06 -3.85
CA VAL A 161 -13.21 2.41 -5.12
C VAL A 161 -11.77 1.90 -5.13
N ALA A 162 -10.93 2.39 -4.22
CA ALA A 162 -9.62 1.82 -3.94
C ALA A 162 -9.15 2.16 -2.52
N GLU A 163 -8.36 1.27 -1.96
CA GLU A 163 -7.53 1.47 -0.78
C GLU A 163 -6.11 1.07 -1.11
N ILE A 164 -5.13 1.86 -0.69
CA ILE A 164 -3.71 1.62 -0.95
C ILE A 164 -2.92 1.85 0.34
N ARG A 165 -1.97 0.97 0.61
CA ARG A 165 -0.96 1.14 1.66
C ARG A 165 0.42 0.94 1.06
N GLU A 166 1.31 1.90 1.29
CA GLU A 166 2.63 1.95 0.70
C GLU A 166 3.69 2.29 1.74
N LYS A 167 4.85 1.64 1.64
CA LYS A 167 6.05 1.97 2.40
C LYS A 167 7.21 2.22 1.44
N SER A 168 7.67 3.43 1.43
CA SER A 168 8.74 3.86 0.52
C SER A 168 9.96 4.35 1.28
N LYS A 169 11.09 4.37 0.60
CA LYS A 169 12.36 4.90 1.07
C LYS A 169 12.88 5.94 0.10
N GLY A 170 13.66 6.89 0.65
CA GLY A 170 14.31 7.92 -0.14
C GLY A 170 15.62 8.35 0.49
N SER A 171 16.34 9.30 -0.11
CA SER A 171 17.52 9.93 0.48
C SER A 171 17.13 10.89 1.62
N THR A 172 15.93 11.40 1.58
CA THR A 172 15.27 12.24 2.59
C THR A 172 13.85 11.74 2.85
N VAL A 173 13.18 12.24 3.89
CA VAL A 173 11.76 12.02 4.12
C VAL A 173 10.92 12.55 2.95
N HIS A 174 11.33 13.67 2.37
CA HIS A 174 10.72 14.28 1.19
C HIS A 174 10.78 13.36 -0.04
N ASP A 175 11.97 12.81 -0.37
CA ASP A 175 12.09 11.84 -1.48
C ASP A 175 11.32 10.54 -1.19
N ALA A 176 11.26 10.13 0.07
CA ALA A 176 10.52 8.92 0.44
C ALA A 176 9.01 9.08 0.20
N ILE A 177 8.38 10.20 0.62
CA ILE A 177 6.95 10.43 0.35
C ILE A 177 6.68 10.58 -1.14
N GLU A 178 7.54 11.27 -1.88
CA GLU A 178 7.40 11.43 -3.33
C GLU A 178 7.40 10.06 -4.04
N ASN A 179 8.39 9.21 -3.75
CA ASN A 179 8.51 7.87 -4.32
C ASN A 179 7.27 7.00 -4.04
N GLY A 180 6.79 7.01 -2.80
CA GLY A 180 5.60 6.23 -2.42
C GLY A 180 4.34 6.71 -3.13
N LEU A 181 4.16 8.01 -3.27
CA LEU A 181 3.00 8.57 -3.96
C LEU A 181 3.06 8.38 -5.48
N GLU A 182 4.27 8.30 -6.06
CA GLU A 182 4.45 7.87 -7.45
C GLU A 182 3.88 6.46 -7.65
N ASP A 183 4.24 5.51 -6.80
CA ASP A 183 3.81 4.12 -6.91
C ASP A 183 2.31 3.96 -6.62
N CYS A 184 1.76 4.74 -5.68
CA CYS A 184 0.33 4.84 -5.47
C CYS A 184 -0.41 5.36 -6.71
N ALA A 185 0.07 6.45 -7.34
CA ALA A 185 -0.55 7.01 -8.53
C ALA A 185 -0.52 6.04 -9.73
N LYS A 186 0.58 5.31 -9.91
CA LYS A 186 0.69 4.24 -10.92
C LYS A 186 -0.34 3.13 -10.66
N SER A 187 -0.52 2.72 -9.40
CA SER A 187 -1.51 1.72 -9.01
C SER A 187 -2.94 2.18 -9.31
N ILE A 188 -3.28 3.44 -9.00
CA ILE A 188 -4.58 4.04 -9.32
C ILE A 188 -4.82 4.04 -10.82
N ALA A 189 -3.84 4.48 -11.63
CA ALA A 189 -3.96 4.55 -13.08
C ALA A 189 -4.12 3.18 -13.75
N LYS A 190 -3.60 2.13 -13.14
CA LYS A 190 -3.68 0.76 -13.68
C LYS A 190 -4.86 -0.04 -13.12
N GLY A 191 -5.44 0.39 -11.99
CA GLY A 191 -6.49 -0.34 -11.26
C GLY A 191 -6.00 -1.67 -10.69
N LYS A 192 -4.75 -1.72 -10.25
CA LYS A 192 -4.10 -2.97 -9.77
C LYS A 192 -3.09 -2.65 -8.68
#